data_ac50f5f083c5e22d2e1f93c53bcf19ba
#
_entry.id   ac50f5f083c5e22d2e1f93c53bcf19ba
#
_cell.length_a   1.000
_cell.length_b   1.000
_cell.length_c   1.000
_cell.angle_alpha   90.00
_cell.angle_beta   90.00
_cell.angle_gamma   90.00
#
_symmetry.space_group_name_H-M   'P 1'
#
loop_
_entity.id
_entity.type
_entity.pdbx_description
1 polymer ?
#
loop_
_entity_poly.entity_id
_entity_poly.type
_entity_poly.pdbx_seq_one_letter_code
_entity_poly.pdbx_strand_id
1 'polypeptide(L)'
;RRQVKGGVLRGEEEMEGLRAIKKRFPEARVNIDPNGAWSLDEAIRLCKSMRDVLTYIEDPCGPEAGYSGREIMREFKNAVQMPVATNMIATDWRQFYHTVSLNACDIILADPHFWGFDGAIRMSQLLDSWGLTWGVHSNNHFDITLAAFAQVGAAAVGEPAPLDTHWIWQDGQDLLLDAPKIVNGKLQVPDAPGLGVHLN
;
A
#
# COMPACT_ATOMS: atom_id res chain seq x y z
N ARG A 1 4.90 -5.05 10.15
CA ARG A 1 4.17 -3.87 9.67
C ARG A 1 2.90 -3.68 10.47
N ARG A 2 2.52 -2.44 10.70
CA ARG A 2 1.23 -2.04 11.27
C ARG A 2 0.68 -0.91 10.40
N GLN A 3 -0.38 -1.16 9.68
CA GLN A 3 -1.12 -0.17 8.91
C GLN A 3 -2.38 0.24 9.68
N VAL A 4 -2.64 1.54 9.69
CA VAL A 4 -3.87 2.11 10.21
C VAL A 4 -4.61 2.73 9.03
N LYS A 5 -5.87 2.39 8.84
CA LYS A 5 -6.76 3.14 7.94
C LYS A 5 -7.14 4.44 8.63
N GLY A 6 -6.87 5.55 7.98
CA GLY A 6 -7.15 6.90 8.48
C GLY A 6 -8.36 7.54 7.82
N GLY A 7 -8.63 8.79 8.16
CA GLY A 7 -9.75 9.56 7.62
C GLY A 7 -11.12 9.14 8.15
N VAL A 8 -11.18 8.38 9.24
CA VAL A 8 -12.40 7.90 9.89
C VAL A 8 -12.69 8.67 11.19
N LEU A 9 -11.63 8.87 11.97
CA LEU A 9 -11.66 9.67 13.19
C LEU A 9 -11.14 11.08 12.89
N ARG A 10 -11.10 11.92 13.92
CA ARG A 10 -10.36 13.18 13.78
C ARG A 10 -8.88 12.89 13.58
N GLY A 11 -8.23 13.61 12.69
CA GLY A 11 -6.84 13.37 12.34
C GLY A 11 -5.88 13.36 13.53
N GLU A 12 -6.11 14.22 14.52
CA GLU A 12 -5.32 14.27 15.76
C GLU A 12 -5.42 12.97 16.57
N GLU A 13 -6.61 12.40 16.68
CA GLU A 13 -6.85 11.14 17.40
C GLU A 13 -6.15 9.97 16.68
N GLU A 14 -6.16 9.98 15.35
CA GLU A 14 -5.44 9.01 14.54
C GLU A 14 -3.92 9.10 14.75
N MET A 15 -3.37 10.33 14.78
CA MET A 15 -1.96 10.55 15.08
C MET A 15 -1.56 10.10 16.49
N GLU A 16 -2.40 10.34 17.49
CA GLU A 16 -2.19 9.84 18.86
C GLU A 16 -2.17 8.31 18.91
N GLY A 17 -3.11 7.66 18.21
CA GLY A 17 -3.15 6.21 18.07
C GLY A 17 -1.87 5.64 17.45
N LEU A 18 -1.36 6.27 16.38
CA LEU A 18 -0.09 5.88 15.73
C LEU A 18 1.11 6.03 16.67
N ARG A 19 1.19 7.13 17.43
CA ARG A 19 2.23 7.32 18.45
C ARG A 19 2.16 6.26 19.55
N ALA A 20 0.96 5.91 20.00
CA ALA A 20 0.74 4.85 20.98
C ALA A 20 1.19 3.48 20.45
N ILE A 21 0.89 3.15 19.19
CA ILE A 21 1.36 1.93 18.52
C ILE A 21 2.88 1.92 18.44
N LYS A 22 3.49 3.00 17.98
CA LYS A 22 4.97 3.10 17.89
C LYS A 22 5.64 2.99 19.24
N LYS A 23 5.08 3.62 20.26
CA LYS A 23 5.56 3.52 21.66
C LYS A 23 5.48 2.09 22.19
N ARG A 24 4.39 1.38 21.88
CA ARG A 24 4.19 -0.01 22.35
C ARG A 24 5.02 -1.03 21.57
N PHE A 25 5.32 -0.73 20.30
CA PHE A 25 6.08 -1.57 19.39
C PHE A 25 7.15 -0.74 18.66
N PRO A 26 8.26 -0.40 19.33
CA PRO A 26 9.28 0.52 18.78
C PRO A 26 9.87 0.07 17.44
N GLU A 27 10.04 -1.25 17.26
CA GLU A 27 10.60 -1.84 16.03
C GLU A 27 9.57 -2.00 14.91
N ALA A 28 8.30 -1.69 15.17
CA ALA A 28 7.28 -1.83 14.14
C ALA A 28 7.45 -0.77 13.04
N ARG A 29 7.32 -1.19 11.80
CA ARG A 29 7.08 -0.29 10.66
C ARG A 29 5.61 0.10 10.68
N VAL A 30 5.34 1.37 10.91
CA VAL A 30 3.98 1.91 11.04
C VAL A 30 3.69 2.80 9.84
N ASN A 31 2.53 2.69 9.26
CA ASN A 31 2.03 3.57 8.22
C ASN A 31 0.53 3.83 8.40
N ILE A 32 0.05 4.89 7.77
CA ILE A 32 -1.37 5.25 7.72
C ILE A 32 -1.79 5.40 6.27
N ASP A 33 -3.06 5.08 6.01
CA ASP A 33 -3.72 5.24 4.72
C ASP A 33 -5.10 5.88 4.93
N PRO A 34 -5.21 7.19 4.74
CA PRO A 34 -6.47 7.91 4.80
C PRO A 34 -7.35 7.78 3.57
N ASN A 35 -6.90 7.10 2.52
CA ASN A 35 -7.64 6.94 1.26
C ASN A 35 -8.12 8.29 0.64
N GLY A 36 -7.26 9.30 0.66
CA GLY A 36 -7.55 10.61 0.09
C GLY A 36 -8.54 11.46 0.90
N ALA A 37 -8.80 11.10 2.16
CA ALA A 37 -9.84 11.74 2.96
C ALA A 37 -9.45 13.14 3.49
N TRP A 38 -8.18 13.44 3.63
CA TRP A 38 -7.74 14.73 4.16
C TRP A 38 -7.56 15.77 3.05
N SER A 39 -7.80 17.04 3.37
CA SER A 39 -7.31 18.13 2.52
C SER A 39 -5.80 18.20 2.55
N LEU A 40 -5.19 18.86 1.56
CA LEU A 40 -3.73 19.04 1.50
C LEU A 40 -3.18 19.68 2.77
N ASP A 41 -3.80 20.77 3.23
CA ASP A 41 -3.36 21.49 4.42
C ASP A 41 -3.48 20.64 5.69
N GLU A 42 -4.56 19.88 5.82
CA GLU A 42 -4.76 18.97 6.95
C GLU A 42 -3.74 17.84 6.94
N ALA A 43 -3.52 17.21 5.80
CA ALA A 43 -2.53 16.15 5.64
C ALA A 43 -1.12 16.63 6.02
N ILE A 44 -0.71 17.79 5.53
CA ILE A 44 0.59 18.40 5.87
C ILE A 44 0.69 18.68 7.37
N ARG A 45 -0.33 19.30 7.95
CA ARG A 45 -0.37 19.64 9.38
C ARG A 45 -0.23 18.40 10.26
N LEU A 46 -0.96 17.34 9.96
CA LEU A 46 -0.96 16.09 10.71
C LEU A 46 0.36 15.33 10.58
N CYS A 47 0.89 15.23 9.36
CA CYS A 47 2.00 14.33 9.06
C CYS A 47 3.38 14.94 9.27
N LYS A 48 3.53 16.27 9.22
CA LYS A 48 4.83 16.95 9.32
C LYS A 48 5.63 16.60 10.59
N SER A 49 4.97 16.27 11.68
CA SER A 49 5.59 15.89 12.94
C SER A 49 5.64 14.39 13.20
N MET A 50 5.46 13.55 12.16
CA MET A 50 5.31 12.09 12.29
C MET A 50 6.50 11.29 11.72
N ARG A 51 7.61 11.94 11.37
CA ARG A 51 8.78 11.29 10.74
C ARG A 51 9.43 10.19 11.57
N ASP A 52 9.38 10.30 12.87
CA ASP A 52 9.91 9.34 13.85
C ASP A 52 8.91 8.21 14.15
N VAL A 53 7.66 8.36 13.70
CA VAL A 53 6.58 7.41 13.93
C VAL A 53 6.26 6.60 12.67
N LEU A 54 6.07 7.29 11.54
CA LEU A 54 5.64 6.68 10.29
C LEU A 54 6.83 6.30 9.40
N THR A 55 6.76 5.12 8.83
CA THR A 55 7.72 4.66 7.81
C THR A 55 7.41 5.27 6.45
N TYR A 56 6.13 5.37 6.11
CA TYR A 56 5.61 6.08 4.95
C TYR A 56 4.13 6.44 5.18
N ILE A 57 3.58 7.25 4.29
CA ILE A 57 2.17 7.64 4.29
C ILE A 57 1.59 7.24 2.94
N GLU A 58 0.42 6.59 2.95
CA GLU A 58 -0.27 6.12 1.76
C GLU A 58 -1.48 7.02 1.49
N ASP A 59 -1.60 7.51 0.25
CA ASP A 59 -2.73 8.30 -0.26
C ASP A 59 -3.40 9.25 0.77
N PRO A 60 -2.65 10.19 1.38
CA PRO A 60 -3.18 11.05 2.44
C PRO A 60 -4.27 12.01 1.97
N CYS A 61 -4.16 12.50 0.74
CA CYS A 61 -5.06 13.50 0.16
C CYS A 61 -5.37 13.19 -1.31
N GLY A 62 -6.53 13.64 -1.75
CA GLY A 62 -7.03 13.42 -3.11
C GLY A 62 -7.00 14.70 -3.97
N PRO A 63 -7.71 14.71 -5.10
CA PRO A 63 -7.88 15.91 -5.92
C PRO A 63 -8.51 17.05 -5.14
N GLU A 64 -8.00 18.26 -5.30
CA GLU A 64 -8.47 19.43 -4.54
C GLU A 64 -8.36 20.70 -5.38
N ALA A 65 -9.30 21.63 -5.25
CA ALA A 65 -9.29 22.94 -5.86
C ALA A 65 -9.06 22.95 -7.39
N GLY A 66 -9.49 21.88 -8.10
CA GLY A 66 -9.30 21.73 -9.54
C GLY A 66 -7.97 21.09 -9.95
N TYR A 67 -7.08 20.80 -9.01
CA TYR A 67 -5.84 20.07 -9.24
C TYR A 67 -6.05 18.56 -9.14
N SER A 68 -5.28 17.80 -9.90
CA SER A 68 -5.33 16.33 -9.84
C SER A 68 -4.71 15.80 -8.55
N GLY A 69 -5.13 14.60 -8.13
CA GLY A 69 -4.52 13.95 -6.96
C GLY A 69 -2.99 13.80 -7.06
N ARG A 70 -2.43 13.70 -8.28
CA ARG A 70 -0.97 13.64 -8.50
C ARG A 70 -0.27 14.95 -8.17
N GLU A 71 -0.88 16.07 -8.55
CA GLU A 71 -0.35 17.41 -8.24
C GLU A 71 -0.41 17.66 -6.73
N ILE A 72 -1.53 17.33 -6.11
CA ILE A 72 -1.73 17.47 -4.65
C ILE A 72 -0.75 16.56 -3.87
N MET A 73 -0.60 15.31 -4.29
CA MET A 73 0.35 14.38 -3.67
C MET A 73 1.82 14.84 -3.80
N ARG A 74 2.19 15.44 -4.93
CA ARG A 74 3.51 16.06 -5.10
C ARG A 74 3.74 17.18 -4.07
N GLU A 75 2.75 18.07 -3.90
CA GLU A 75 2.85 19.17 -2.94
C GLU A 75 2.94 18.65 -1.51
N PHE A 76 2.12 17.68 -1.16
CA PHE A 76 2.19 16.99 0.13
C PHE A 76 3.57 16.40 0.37
N LYS A 77 4.08 15.59 -0.57
CA LYS A 77 5.41 14.95 -0.46
C LYS A 77 6.53 15.97 -0.23
N ASN A 78 6.51 17.06 -1.00
CA ASN A 78 7.50 18.14 -0.86
C ASN A 78 7.41 18.83 0.51
N ALA A 79 6.22 18.98 1.07
CA ALA A 79 6.03 19.65 2.36
C ALA A 79 6.44 18.77 3.55
N VAL A 80 6.13 17.47 3.51
CA VAL A 80 6.40 16.55 4.64
C VAL A 80 7.79 15.92 4.57
N GLN A 81 8.38 15.77 3.38
CA GLN A 81 9.69 15.16 3.14
C GLN A 81 9.81 13.76 3.79
N MET A 82 8.78 12.96 3.60
CA MET A 82 8.70 11.55 4.02
C MET A 82 8.35 10.70 2.81
N PRO A 83 8.66 9.39 2.84
CA PRO A 83 8.22 8.49 1.78
C PRO A 83 6.70 8.47 1.67
N VAL A 84 6.19 8.55 0.44
CA VAL A 84 4.76 8.55 0.12
C VAL A 84 4.46 7.36 -0.77
N ALA A 85 3.42 6.61 -0.41
CA ALA A 85 2.93 5.48 -1.18
C ALA A 85 1.58 5.82 -1.83
N THR A 86 1.28 5.10 -2.90
CA THR A 86 -0.04 5.21 -3.55
C THR A 86 -0.50 3.90 -4.16
N ASN A 87 -1.81 3.65 -4.06
CA ASN A 87 -2.55 2.73 -4.89
C ASN A 87 -3.63 3.46 -5.73
N MET A 88 -3.85 4.76 -5.50
CA MET A 88 -4.96 5.52 -6.08
C MET A 88 -4.57 6.36 -7.31
N ILE A 89 -3.37 6.93 -7.33
CA ILE A 89 -2.96 7.86 -8.41
C ILE A 89 -2.07 7.23 -9.48
N ALA A 90 -1.80 5.91 -9.39
CA ALA A 90 -1.01 5.14 -10.34
C ALA A 90 -1.59 3.72 -10.51
N THR A 91 -2.74 3.61 -11.16
CA THR A 91 -3.45 2.33 -11.37
C THR A 91 -3.29 1.76 -12.78
N ASP A 92 -2.67 2.49 -13.68
CA ASP A 92 -2.29 2.08 -15.04
C ASP A 92 -1.00 2.77 -15.49
N TRP A 93 -0.45 2.35 -16.64
CA TRP A 93 0.82 2.88 -17.16
C TRP A 93 0.80 4.37 -17.48
N ARG A 94 -0.34 4.94 -17.91
CA ARG A 94 -0.46 6.37 -18.19
C ARG A 94 -0.44 7.17 -16.89
N GLN A 95 -1.19 6.72 -15.90
CA GLN A 95 -1.22 7.34 -14.57
C GLN A 95 0.14 7.23 -13.89
N PHE A 96 0.79 6.07 -13.98
CA PHE A 96 2.13 5.86 -13.47
C PHE A 96 3.14 6.83 -14.09
N TYR A 97 3.14 6.98 -15.42
CA TYR A 97 4.00 7.93 -16.10
C TYR A 97 3.85 9.36 -15.55
N HIS A 98 2.61 9.83 -15.39
CA HIS A 98 2.35 11.16 -14.83
C HIS A 98 2.78 11.27 -13.36
N THR A 99 2.51 10.25 -12.56
CA THR A 99 2.90 10.20 -11.15
C THR A 99 4.41 10.32 -10.97
N VAL A 100 5.17 9.59 -11.77
CA VAL A 100 6.64 9.63 -11.75
C VAL A 100 7.16 10.95 -12.29
N SER A 101 6.60 11.45 -13.41
CA SER A 101 7.00 12.73 -14.01
C SER A 101 6.85 13.91 -13.05
N LEU A 102 5.85 13.85 -12.18
CA LEU A 102 5.62 14.84 -11.12
C LEU A 102 6.41 14.55 -9.84
N ASN A 103 7.08 13.41 -9.73
CA ASN A 103 7.68 12.95 -8.47
C ASN A 103 6.67 12.92 -7.31
N ALA A 104 5.46 12.44 -7.57
CA ALA A 104 4.33 12.53 -6.64
C ALA A 104 4.36 11.46 -5.52
N CYS A 105 5.09 10.35 -5.70
CA CYS A 105 5.25 9.31 -4.69
C CYS A 105 6.60 8.58 -4.81
N ASP A 106 6.91 7.74 -3.82
CA ASP A 106 8.14 6.94 -3.73
C ASP A 106 7.86 5.43 -3.82
N ILE A 107 6.64 5.03 -3.48
CA ILE A 107 6.22 3.63 -3.40
C ILE A 107 4.96 3.46 -4.24
N ILE A 108 5.02 2.59 -5.23
CA ILE A 108 3.85 2.19 -6.02
C ILE A 108 3.32 0.86 -5.48
N LEU A 109 2.07 0.87 -5.04
CA LEU A 109 1.38 -0.32 -4.58
C LEU A 109 0.60 -0.89 -5.77
N ALA A 110 1.27 -1.77 -6.54
CA ALA A 110 0.76 -2.31 -7.79
C ALA A 110 -0.21 -3.46 -7.52
N ASP A 111 -1.46 -3.12 -7.24
CA ASP A 111 -2.54 -4.08 -7.04
C ASP A 111 -2.77 -4.92 -8.31
N PRO A 112 -2.62 -6.25 -8.26
CA PRO A 112 -2.85 -7.13 -9.41
C PRO A 112 -4.25 -7.07 -10.00
N HIS A 113 -5.26 -6.58 -9.28
CA HIS A 113 -6.61 -6.37 -9.84
C HIS A 113 -6.63 -5.28 -10.92
N PHE A 114 -5.77 -4.26 -10.80
CA PHE A 114 -5.63 -3.20 -11.81
C PHE A 114 -4.52 -3.50 -12.82
N TRP A 115 -3.39 -4.01 -12.35
CA TRP A 115 -2.18 -4.19 -13.14
C TRP A 115 -2.09 -5.56 -13.84
N GLY A 116 -2.85 -6.56 -13.37
CA GLY A 116 -2.64 -7.96 -13.72
C GLY A 116 -1.31 -8.50 -13.19
N PHE A 117 -1.06 -9.79 -13.37
CA PHE A 117 0.21 -10.42 -12.95
C PHE A 117 1.42 -9.82 -13.67
N ASP A 118 1.33 -9.75 -15.00
CA ASP A 118 2.40 -9.23 -15.84
C ASP A 118 2.73 -7.77 -15.53
N GLY A 119 1.71 -6.94 -15.40
CA GLY A 119 1.88 -5.52 -15.06
C GLY A 119 2.50 -5.31 -13.68
N ALA A 120 2.08 -6.05 -12.66
CA ALA A 120 2.64 -5.95 -11.31
C ALA A 120 4.12 -6.39 -11.27
N ILE A 121 4.48 -7.47 -11.98
CA ILE A 121 5.87 -7.94 -12.06
C ILE A 121 6.73 -6.95 -12.86
N ARG A 122 6.27 -6.47 -14.00
CA ARG A 122 6.99 -5.43 -14.77
C ARG A 122 7.19 -4.16 -13.95
N MET A 123 6.18 -3.79 -13.14
CA MET A 123 6.30 -2.64 -12.25
C MET A 123 7.41 -2.86 -11.23
N SER A 124 7.51 -4.05 -10.60
CA SER A 124 8.58 -4.36 -9.67
C SER A 124 9.97 -4.24 -10.32
N GLN A 125 10.13 -4.75 -11.54
CA GLN A 125 11.38 -4.68 -12.30
C GLN A 125 11.79 -3.23 -12.63
N LEU A 126 10.82 -2.42 -13.06
CA LEU A 126 11.06 -1.02 -13.40
C LEU A 126 11.44 -0.21 -12.16
N LEU A 127 10.70 -0.36 -11.07
CA LEU A 127 10.95 0.36 -9.82
C LEU A 127 12.29 -0.04 -9.20
N ASP A 128 12.63 -1.33 -9.20
CA ASP A 128 13.95 -1.81 -8.74
C ASP A 128 15.09 -1.17 -9.54
N SER A 129 14.96 -1.13 -10.87
CA SER A 129 15.97 -0.49 -11.74
C SER A 129 16.14 1.01 -11.51
N TRP A 130 15.16 1.67 -10.92
CA TRP A 130 15.19 3.09 -10.54
C TRP A 130 15.54 3.34 -9.07
N GLY A 131 15.75 2.28 -8.29
CA GLY A 131 15.98 2.38 -6.85
C GLY A 131 14.74 2.82 -6.07
N LEU A 132 13.54 2.61 -6.61
CA LEU A 132 12.26 2.87 -5.97
C LEU A 132 11.68 1.58 -5.38
N THR A 133 10.73 1.74 -4.46
CA THR A 133 10.11 0.61 -3.79
C THR A 133 8.77 0.23 -4.43
N TRP A 134 8.61 -1.06 -4.64
CA TRP A 134 7.38 -1.69 -5.08
C TRP A 134 6.63 -2.31 -3.89
N GLY A 135 5.31 -2.38 -3.98
CA GLY A 135 4.47 -3.11 -3.04
C GLY A 135 3.19 -3.60 -3.69
N VAL A 136 2.39 -4.31 -2.93
CA VAL A 136 1.03 -4.71 -3.32
C VAL A 136 0.03 -4.02 -2.41
N HIS A 137 -1.02 -3.49 -2.99
CA HIS A 137 -2.24 -3.10 -2.30
C HIS A 137 -3.30 -4.18 -2.51
N SER A 138 -4.16 -4.37 -1.52
CA SER A 138 -5.36 -5.18 -1.66
C SER A 138 -6.61 -4.36 -1.35
N ASN A 139 -7.62 -4.51 -2.18
CA ASN A 139 -8.99 -4.18 -1.79
C ASN A 139 -9.55 -5.28 -0.87
N ASN A 140 -10.80 -5.18 -0.45
CA ASN A 140 -11.49 -6.30 0.17
C ASN A 140 -11.50 -7.48 -0.81
N HIS A 141 -10.92 -8.59 -0.40
CA HIS A 141 -10.71 -9.74 -1.28
C HIS A 141 -10.83 -11.05 -0.52
N PHE A 142 -11.01 -12.13 -1.26
CA PHE A 142 -11.02 -13.48 -0.74
C PHE A 142 -9.64 -14.17 -0.91
N ASP A 143 -9.57 -15.39 -0.48
CA ASP A 143 -8.39 -16.25 -0.47
C ASP A 143 -7.77 -16.53 -1.84
N ILE A 144 -8.58 -16.53 -2.92
CA ILE A 144 -8.09 -16.61 -4.32
C ILE A 144 -7.12 -15.45 -4.60
N THR A 145 -7.50 -14.24 -4.23
CA THR A 145 -6.63 -13.05 -4.38
C THR A 145 -5.40 -13.15 -3.50
N LEU A 146 -5.52 -13.69 -2.29
CA LEU A 146 -4.37 -13.92 -1.42
C LEU A 146 -3.36 -14.87 -2.05
N ALA A 147 -3.82 -15.95 -2.69
CA ALA A 147 -2.98 -16.86 -3.47
C ALA A 147 -2.29 -16.14 -4.65
N ALA A 148 -3.04 -15.29 -5.36
CA ALA A 148 -2.48 -14.47 -6.45
C ALA A 148 -1.39 -13.52 -5.94
N PHE A 149 -1.59 -12.86 -4.82
CA PHE A 149 -0.59 -11.98 -4.20
C PHE A 149 0.66 -12.73 -3.78
N ALA A 150 0.51 -13.96 -3.27
CA ALA A 150 1.65 -14.81 -2.95
C ALA A 150 2.53 -15.07 -4.18
N GLN A 151 1.92 -15.41 -5.31
CA GLN A 151 2.63 -15.67 -6.57
C GLN A 151 3.31 -14.41 -7.12
N VAL A 152 2.61 -13.26 -7.13
CA VAL A 152 3.20 -11.98 -7.56
C VAL A 152 4.34 -11.58 -6.65
N GLY A 153 4.17 -11.69 -5.32
CA GLY A 153 5.21 -11.36 -4.35
C GLY A 153 6.45 -12.23 -4.46
N ALA A 154 6.28 -13.51 -4.82
CA ALA A 154 7.39 -14.44 -5.04
C ALA A 154 8.14 -14.17 -6.34
N ALA A 155 7.46 -13.68 -7.37
CA ALA A 155 8.04 -13.40 -8.70
C ALA A 155 8.60 -11.98 -8.83
N ALA A 156 8.22 -11.07 -7.94
CA ALA A 156 8.70 -9.68 -7.95
C ALA A 156 10.20 -9.61 -7.63
N VAL A 157 10.87 -8.61 -8.19
CA VAL A 157 12.31 -8.35 -7.96
C VAL A 157 12.49 -7.21 -6.97
N GLY A 158 13.69 -7.10 -6.39
CA GLY A 158 14.05 -6.10 -5.40
C GLY A 158 13.49 -6.42 -4.02
N GLU A 159 13.59 -5.44 -3.10
CA GLU A 159 12.96 -5.52 -1.77
C GLU A 159 11.59 -4.84 -1.79
N PRO A 160 10.48 -5.59 -1.84
CA PRO A 160 9.16 -5.00 -1.85
C PRO A 160 8.83 -4.35 -0.50
N ALA A 161 7.97 -3.35 -0.52
CA ALA A 161 7.22 -2.98 0.67
C ALA A 161 6.43 -4.20 1.17
N PRO A 162 6.12 -4.30 2.46
CA PRO A 162 5.30 -5.40 2.95
C PRO A 162 3.99 -5.49 2.15
N LEU A 163 3.66 -6.69 1.69
CA LEU A 163 2.42 -6.91 0.96
C LEU A 163 1.23 -6.62 1.86
N ASP A 164 0.34 -5.77 1.39
CA ASP A 164 -0.89 -5.45 2.11
C ASP A 164 -1.97 -6.48 1.82
N THR A 165 -2.77 -6.81 2.81
CA THR A 165 -3.91 -7.72 2.65
C THR A 165 -5.02 -7.41 3.64
N HIS A 166 -6.26 -7.41 3.16
CA HIS A 166 -7.48 -7.32 3.96
C HIS A 166 -8.09 -8.69 4.28
N TRP A 167 -7.41 -9.77 3.92
CA TRP A 167 -7.87 -11.14 4.16
C TRP A 167 -8.28 -11.41 5.61
N ILE A 168 -7.57 -10.84 6.57
CA ILE A 168 -7.88 -10.99 7.99
C ILE A 168 -9.27 -10.50 8.40
N TRP A 169 -9.94 -9.72 7.54
CA TRP A 169 -11.29 -9.21 7.78
C TRP A 169 -12.37 -10.06 7.10
N GLN A 170 -11.99 -11.12 6.39
CA GLN A 170 -12.89 -12.03 5.66
C GLN A 170 -13.22 -13.29 6.48
N ASP A 171 -13.46 -13.12 7.77
CA ASP A 171 -13.64 -14.20 8.73
C ASP A 171 -14.66 -15.25 8.24
N GLY A 172 -14.20 -16.49 8.06
CA GLY A 172 -15.03 -17.64 7.69
C GLY A 172 -15.55 -17.65 6.25
N GLN A 173 -15.00 -16.83 5.34
CA GLN A 173 -15.42 -16.77 3.94
C GLN A 173 -14.38 -17.41 3.02
N ASP A 174 -14.25 -18.73 3.11
CA ASP A 174 -13.30 -19.49 2.30
C ASP A 174 -13.92 -19.92 0.96
N LEU A 175 -13.30 -19.53 -0.14
CA LEU A 175 -13.62 -19.97 -1.51
C LEU A 175 -12.75 -21.15 -1.95
N LEU A 176 -11.69 -21.43 -1.19
CA LEU A 176 -10.70 -22.46 -1.46
C LEU A 176 -10.76 -23.57 -0.43
N LEU A 177 -10.56 -24.82 -0.88
CA LEU A 177 -10.39 -25.98 -0.01
C LEU A 177 -9.12 -25.92 0.83
N ASP A 178 -8.08 -25.28 0.28
CA ASP A 178 -6.73 -25.18 0.80
C ASP A 178 -6.24 -23.72 0.85
N ALA A 179 -7.09 -22.85 1.40
CA ALA A 179 -6.81 -21.42 1.50
C ALA A 179 -5.43 -21.12 2.08
N PRO A 180 -4.63 -20.25 1.45
CA PRO A 180 -3.32 -19.85 1.97
C PRO A 180 -3.45 -19.25 3.38
N LYS A 181 -2.53 -19.59 4.28
CA LYS A 181 -2.57 -19.11 5.67
C LYS A 181 -1.41 -18.18 5.97
N ILE A 182 -1.71 -17.05 6.61
CA ILE A 182 -0.69 -16.14 7.12
C ILE A 182 -0.24 -16.64 8.50
N VAL A 183 1.00 -17.09 8.57
CA VAL A 183 1.61 -17.60 9.81
C VAL A 183 2.81 -16.73 10.18
N ASN A 184 2.80 -16.16 11.37
CA ASN A 184 3.86 -15.26 11.85
C ASN A 184 4.17 -14.11 10.87
N GLY A 185 3.13 -13.55 10.24
CA GLY A 185 3.26 -12.46 9.27
C GLY A 185 3.84 -12.87 7.91
N LYS A 186 3.93 -14.16 7.63
CA LYS A 186 4.41 -14.71 6.35
C LYS A 186 3.34 -15.57 5.70
N LEU A 187 3.33 -15.54 4.37
CA LEU A 187 2.47 -16.36 3.53
C LEU A 187 3.33 -17.33 2.75
N GLN A 188 3.03 -18.64 2.87
CA GLN A 188 3.69 -19.64 2.06
C GLN A 188 3.16 -19.58 0.63
N VAL A 189 4.06 -19.50 -0.32
CA VAL A 189 3.71 -19.54 -1.76
C VAL A 189 3.38 -20.98 -2.13
N PRO A 190 2.20 -21.26 -2.73
CA PRO A 190 1.87 -22.60 -3.21
C PRO A 190 2.76 -23.00 -4.41
N ASP A 191 3.20 -24.28 -4.44
CA ASP A 191 4.08 -24.82 -5.50
C ASP A 191 3.31 -25.59 -6.59
N ALA A 192 2.02 -25.84 -6.42
CA ALA A 192 1.22 -26.57 -7.41
C ALA A 192 0.92 -25.69 -8.66
N PRO A 193 0.58 -26.27 -9.81
CA PRO A 193 0.30 -25.52 -11.03
C PRO A 193 -0.78 -24.44 -10.88
N GLY A 194 -0.68 -23.36 -11.65
CA GLY A 194 -1.58 -22.21 -11.58
C GLY A 194 -1.34 -21.39 -10.34
N LEU A 195 -2.39 -21.03 -9.60
CA LEU A 195 -2.27 -20.38 -8.30
C LEU A 195 -1.88 -21.35 -7.18
N GLY A 196 -1.85 -22.65 -7.48
CA GLY A 196 -1.51 -23.69 -6.52
C GLY A 196 -2.59 -23.95 -5.47
N VAL A 197 -3.85 -23.67 -5.77
CA VAL A 197 -5.00 -23.81 -4.87
C VAL A 197 -6.22 -24.40 -5.60
N HIS A 198 -7.18 -24.94 -4.86
CA HIS A 198 -8.37 -25.58 -5.40
C HIS A 198 -9.65 -24.88 -4.91
N LEU A 199 -10.57 -24.66 -5.83
CA LEU A 199 -11.88 -24.11 -5.49
C LEU A 199 -12.70 -25.09 -4.63
N ASN A 200 -13.47 -24.53 -3.69
CA ASN A 200 -14.39 -25.27 -2.85
C ASN A 200 -15.68 -25.65 -3.61
#